data_c5675f0c07cb129cc9455d996f4778fa
#
_entry.id   c5675f0c07cb129cc9455d996f4778fa
#
_cell.length_a   1.000
_cell.length_b   1.000
_cell.length_c   1.000
_cell.angle_alpha   90.00
_cell.angle_beta   90.00
_cell.angle_gamma   90.00
#
_symmetry.space_group_name_H-M   'P 1'
#
loop_
_entity.id
_entity.type
_entity.pdbx_description
1 polymer ?
#
loop_
_entity_poly.entity_id
_entity_poly.type
_entity_poly.pdbx_seq_one_letter_code
_entity_poly.pdbx_strand_id
1 'polypeptide(L)'
;MDFDRPEGEFDRVAYLRDTYGAEIEDGDVLCGIAARLTAVKDIATTIRGFAEALKSAPQLRLFIAGDGEDEDMLKKLCNQLGVRERVTFCGWVSPVMPFFRAMDINLLSSVSETFPYSILEGVCAGCATICSDVGGMPELIDTGENGYIFPVGDDKRLAEYLIRLGNDAELRQKFADALYEKASRDFSRDKMCERQMENYRHLLARFHRPKNERESIVICGAYGRGNAGDDAILEAIVQEMRQLDPERTICVMSRRPKETRLIYRTNAIYTFNVFSVLRKFRHAALYINVTSTRSIWYYCYTLYAAKKRGCKVMMYGCGIGPINRPGNRRMAARTIDASVDRITLRDDNSRALLAEMGVTRPDIRVS
;
A
#
# COMPACT_ATOMS: atom_id res chain seq x y z
N MET A 1 -5.72 -2.35 -8.56
CA MET A 1 -6.03 -3.78 -8.46
C MET A 1 -7.31 -4.02 -9.21
N ASP A 2 -7.42 -5.11 -9.98
CA ASP A 2 -8.71 -5.51 -10.52
C ASP A 2 -9.46 -6.24 -9.40
N PHE A 3 -10.70 -5.83 -9.14
CA PHE A 3 -11.53 -6.43 -8.10
C PHE A 3 -12.36 -7.58 -8.70
N ASP A 4 -11.65 -8.60 -9.21
CA ASP A 4 -12.31 -9.80 -9.69
C ASP A 4 -12.42 -10.79 -8.52
N ARG A 5 -13.64 -11.16 -8.17
CA ARG A 5 -13.83 -12.27 -7.22
C ARG A 5 -13.31 -13.54 -7.88
N PRO A 6 -12.50 -14.33 -7.17
CA PRO A 6 -11.98 -15.57 -7.74
C PRO A 6 -13.13 -16.54 -8.08
N GLU A 7 -13.17 -16.98 -9.32
CA GLU A 7 -14.16 -17.94 -9.83
C GLU A 7 -13.79 -19.39 -9.47
N GLY A 8 -14.79 -20.27 -9.49
CA GLY A 8 -14.66 -21.71 -9.32
C GLY A 8 -14.79 -22.19 -7.87
N GLU A 9 -15.14 -23.48 -7.74
CA GLU A 9 -15.20 -24.15 -6.45
C GLU A 9 -13.83 -24.17 -5.76
N PHE A 10 -13.82 -23.92 -4.46
CA PHE A 10 -12.61 -23.92 -3.65
C PHE A 10 -12.87 -24.63 -2.33
N ASP A 11 -12.28 -25.82 -2.20
CA ASP A 11 -12.31 -26.56 -0.95
C ASP A 11 -11.27 -26.03 0.03
N ARG A 12 -11.71 -25.09 0.89
CA ARG A 12 -10.86 -24.44 1.88
C ARG A 12 -10.32 -25.41 2.93
N VAL A 13 -11.09 -26.44 3.27
CA VAL A 13 -10.70 -27.44 4.29
C VAL A 13 -9.57 -28.31 3.75
N ALA A 14 -9.73 -28.84 2.52
CA ALA A 14 -8.67 -29.59 1.86
C ALA A 14 -7.42 -28.74 1.65
N TYR A 15 -7.57 -27.48 1.19
CA TYR A 15 -6.43 -26.59 1.01
C TYR A 15 -5.64 -26.36 2.30
N LEU A 16 -6.31 -26.05 3.42
CA LEU A 16 -5.64 -25.79 4.69
C LEU A 16 -5.00 -27.03 5.31
N ARG A 17 -5.67 -28.18 5.18
CA ARG A 17 -5.13 -29.46 5.62
C ARG A 17 -3.90 -29.85 4.81
N ASP A 18 -3.99 -29.83 3.48
CA ASP A 18 -2.95 -30.35 2.60
C ASP A 18 -1.72 -29.41 2.52
N THR A 19 -1.94 -28.10 2.70
CA THR A 19 -0.87 -27.11 2.63
C THR A 19 -0.21 -26.83 3.98
N TYR A 20 -1.00 -26.78 5.06
CA TYR A 20 -0.52 -26.35 6.38
C TYR A 20 -0.70 -27.39 7.47
N GLY A 21 -1.27 -28.56 7.16
CA GLY A 21 -1.58 -29.59 8.14
C GLY A 21 -2.63 -29.17 9.17
N ALA A 22 -3.45 -28.16 8.85
CA ALA A 22 -4.45 -27.65 9.76
C ALA A 22 -5.75 -28.46 9.67
N GLU A 23 -6.20 -29.00 10.79
CA GLU A 23 -7.50 -29.64 10.90
C GLU A 23 -8.55 -28.58 11.23
N ILE A 24 -9.57 -28.47 10.37
CA ILE A 24 -10.66 -27.51 10.49
C ILE A 24 -11.93 -28.26 10.85
N GLU A 25 -12.60 -27.81 11.90
CA GLU A 25 -13.85 -28.37 12.39
C GLU A 25 -15.05 -27.59 11.81
N ASP A 26 -16.20 -28.26 11.74
CA ASP A 26 -17.43 -27.60 11.36
C ASP A 26 -17.77 -26.48 12.35
N GLY A 27 -18.01 -25.27 11.81
CA GLY A 27 -18.27 -24.09 12.64
C GLY A 27 -17.04 -23.26 12.99
N ASP A 28 -15.83 -23.71 12.66
CA ASP A 28 -14.62 -22.89 12.81
C ASP A 28 -14.72 -21.61 11.96
N VAL A 29 -14.37 -20.47 12.56
CA VAL A 29 -14.25 -19.17 11.91
C VAL A 29 -12.78 -18.81 11.75
N LEU A 30 -12.35 -18.66 10.50
CA LEU A 30 -10.96 -18.57 10.13
C LEU A 30 -10.54 -17.11 9.96
N CYS A 31 -9.61 -16.67 10.81
CA CYS A 31 -9.02 -15.33 10.75
C CYS A 31 -7.66 -15.41 10.08
N GLY A 32 -7.41 -14.60 9.05
CA GLY A 32 -6.15 -14.56 8.34
C GLY A 32 -5.45 -13.21 8.43
N ILE A 33 -4.14 -13.23 8.61
CA ILE A 33 -3.29 -12.07 8.44
C ILE A 33 -2.13 -12.43 7.51
N ALA A 34 -1.93 -11.63 6.44
CA ALA A 34 -0.80 -11.82 5.53
C ALA A 34 0.10 -10.59 5.58
N ALA A 35 1.26 -10.75 6.24
CA ALA A 35 2.19 -9.65 6.45
C ALA A 35 3.59 -10.17 6.77
N ARG A 36 4.63 -9.34 6.56
CA ARG A 36 5.97 -9.62 7.08
C ARG A 36 5.95 -9.60 8.61
N LEU A 37 6.56 -10.58 9.25
CA LEU A 37 6.61 -10.68 10.72
C LEU A 37 7.69 -9.74 11.28
N THR A 38 7.33 -8.47 11.44
CA THR A 38 8.21 -7.38 11.91
C THR A 38 7.44 -6.45 12.85
N ALA A 39 8.14 -5.71 13.69
CA ALA A 39 7.57 -4.78 14.66
C ALA A 39 6.57 -3.76 14.03
N VAL A 40 6.77 -3.36 12.76
CA VAL A 40 5.84 -2.44 12.06
C VAL A 40 4.48 -3.08 11.80
N LYS A 41 4.42 -4.40 11.65
CA LYS A 41 3.18 -5.14 11.40
C LYS A 41 2.42 -5.51 12.66
N ASP A 42 3.08 -5.44 13.81
CA ASP A 42 2.53 -5.63 15.16
C ASP A 42 1.58 -6.83 15.30
N ILE A 43 2.03 -7.98 14.77
CA ILE A 43 1.28 -9.24 14.87
C ILE A 43 1.03 -9.64 16.34
N ALA A 44 1.86 -9.14 17.25
CA ALA A 44 1.70 -9.37 18.67
C ALA A 44 0.35 -8.81 19.21
N THR A 45 -0.09 -7.66 18.73
CA THR A 45 -1.43 -7.11 19.04
C THR A 45 -2.53 -8.02 18.51
N THR A 46 -2.39 -8.57 17.28
CA THR A 46 -3.34 -9.57 16.75
C THR A 46 -3.42 -10.80 17.65
N ILE A 47 -2.28 -11.37 18.08
CA ILE A 47 -2.26 -12.57 18.91
C ILE A 47 -2.88 -12.30 20.29
N ARG A 48 -2.61 -11.15 20.92
CA ARG A 48 -3.22 -10.78 22.20
C ARG A 48 -4.74 -10.59 22.11
N GLY A 49 -5.19 -9.85 21.09
CA GLY A 49 -6.61 -9.65 20.84
C GLY A 49 -7.35 -10.97 20.53
N PHE A 50 -6.71 -11.83 19.73
CA PHE A 50 -7.22 -13.16 19.42
C PHE A 50 -7.33 -14.05 20.69
N ALA A 51 -6.32 -14.05 21.54
CA ALA A 51 -6.32 -14.80 22.79
C ALA A 51 -7.47 -14.35 23.74
N GLU A 52 -7.74 -13.06 23.79
CA GLU A 52 -8.85 -12.53 24.58
C GLU A 52 -10.20 -12.92 23.95
N ALA A 53 -10.30 -12.83 22.61
CA ALA A 53 -11.52 -13.17 21.89
C ALA A 53 -11.90 -14.65 22.01
N LEU A 54 -10.94 -15.57 22.07
CA LEU A 54 -11.19 -17.01 22.25
C LEU A 54 -12.00 -17.37 23.50
N LYS A 55 -11.97 -16.53 24.54
CA LYS A 55 -12.77 -16.75 25.77
C LYS A 55 -14.29 -16.67 25.52
N SER A 56 -14.71 -15.94 24.49
CA SER A 56 -16.12 -15.71 24.14
C SER A 56 -16.49 -16.19 22.74
N ALA A 57 -15.50 -16.56 21.93
CA ALA A 57 -15.65 -17.09 20.58
C ALA A 57 -14.63 -18.23 20.35
N PRO A 58 -14.79 -19.39 21.00
CA PRO A 58 -13.82 -20.50 20.97
C PRO A 58 -13.67 -21.14 19.58
N GLN A 59 -14.60 -20.91 18.66
CA GLN A 59 -14.55 -21.36 17.26
C GLN A 59 -13.55 -20.59 16.39
N LEU A 60 -12.95 -19.51 16.89
CA LEU A 60 -11.97 -18.73 16.12
C LEU A 60 -10.67 -19.53 15.94
N ARG A 61 -10.09 -19.46 14.74
CA ARG A 61 -8.73 -19.94 14.42
C ARG A 61 -7.96 -18.82 13.71
N LEU A 62 -6.69 -18.70 14.03
CA LEU A 62 -5.83 -17.65 13.45
C LEU A 62 -4.77 -18.29 12.55
N PHE A 63 -4.68 -17.78 11.32
CA PHE A 63 -3.66 -18.14 10.34
C PHE A 63 -2.77 -16.92 10.06
N ILE A 64 -1.45 -17.10 10.22
CA ILE A 64 -0.46 -16.05 10.05
C ILE A 64 0.42 -16.40 8.86
N ALA A 65 0.21 -15.73 7.72
CA ALA A 65 0.98 -15.88 6.51
C ALA A 65 2.07 -14.81 6.43
N GLY A 66 3.30 -15.25 6.24
CA GLY A 66 4.49 -14.42 6.14
C GLY A 66 5.64 -14.96 6.97
N ASP A 67 6.80 -14.35 6.80
CA ASP A 67 8.03 -14.61 7.53
C ASP A 67 8.63 -13.29 8.08
N GLY A 68 9.59 -13.38 8.95
CA GLY A 68 10.29 -12.21 9.48
C GLY A 68 10.99 -12.43 10.81
N GLU A 69 11.69 -11.40 11.26
CA GLU A 69 12.55 -11.44 12.45
C GLU A 69 11.79 -11.67 13.76
N ASP A 70 10.49 -11.39 13.79
CA ASP A 70 9.67 -11.53 15.00
C ASP A 70 9.03 -12.92 15.16
N GLU A 71 9.20 -13.85 14.21
CA GLU A 71 8.49 -15.14 14.18
C GLU A 71 8.65 -15.95 15.49
N ASP A 72 9.88 -16.09 15.96
CA ASP A 72 10.16 -16.85 17.20
C ASP A 72 9.54 -16.19 18.45
N MET A 73 9.54 -14.86 18.49
CA MET A 73 8.91 -14.09 19.56
C MET A 73 7.39 -14.30 19.54
N LEU A 74 6.76 -14.26 18.36
CA LEU A 74 5.33 -14.46 18.19
C LEU A 74 4.90 -15.89 18.58
N LYS A 75 5.67 -16.92 18.21
CA LYS A 75 5.43 -18.31 18.63
C LYS A 75 5.51 -18.47 20.15
N LYS A 76 6.50 -17.84 20.79
CA LYS A 76 6.61 -17.81 22.26
C LYS A 76 5.41 -17.11 22.90
N LEU A 77 4.94 -16.00 22.32
CA LEU A 77 3.75 -15.28 22.79
C LEU A 77 2.49 -16.16 22.72
N CYS A 78 2.29 -16.92 21.64
CA CYS A 78 1.19 -17.89 21.53
C CYS A 78 1.22 -18.94 22.65
N ASN A 79 2.41 -19.47 22.97
CA ASN A 79 2.57 -20.42 24.06
C ASN A 79 2.26 -19.80 25.43
N GLN A 80 2.75 -18.57 25.69
CA GLN A 80 2.50 -17.84 26.94
C GLN A 80 1.02 -17.56 27.17
N LEU A 81 0.29 -17.26 26.08
CA LEU A 81 -1.15 -16.99 26.13
C LEU A 81 -2.02 -18.25 26.06
N GLY A 82 -1.41 -19.44 25.88
CA GLY A 82 -2.13 -20.71 25.80
C GLY A 82 -2.96 -20.90 24.53
N VAL A 83 -2.63 -20.19 23.46
CA VAL A 83 -3.41 -20.22 22.19
C VAL A 83 -2.71 -20.94 21.05
N ARG A 84 -1.59 -21.59 21.31
CA ARG A 84 -0.73 -22.21 20.26
C ARG A 84 -1.49 -23.16 19.34
N GLU A 85 -2.41 -23.96 19.89
CA GLU A 85 -3.22 -24.94 19.15
C GLU A 85 -4.28 -24.30 18.23
N ARG A 86 -4.59 -23.02 18.44
CA ARG A 86 -5.54 -22.25 17.62
C ARG A 86 -4.85 -21.29 16.65
N VAL A 87 -3.50 -21.28 16.61
CA VAL A 87 -2.71 -20.38 15.74
C VAL A 87 -1.82 -21.18 14.81
N THR A 88 -2.00 -21.03 13.51
CA THR A 88 -1.18 -21.65 12.47
C THR A 88 -0.26 -20.62 11.83
N PHE A 89 1.05 -20.86 11.89
CA PHE A 89 2.04 -20.08 11.14
C PHE A 89 2.25 -20.74 9.79
N CYS A 90 1.89 -20.02 8.71
CA CYS A 90 1.88 -20.54 7.34
C CYS A 90 3.20 -20.35 6.59
N GLY A 91 4.15 -19.59 7.19
CA GLY A 91 5.35 -19.15 6.48
C GLY A 91 5.05 -18.22 5.31
N TRP A 92 6.01 -18.06 4.41
CA TRP A 92 5.82 -17.26 3.21
C TRP A 92 4.80 -17.90 2.25
N VAL A 93 3.76 -17.15 1.87
CA VAL A 93 2.67 -17.62 1.01
C VAL A 93 2.69 -16.89 -0.33
N SER A 94 2.77 -17.63 -1.43
CA SER A 94 2.67 -17.11 -2.79
C SER A 94 2.19 -18.21 -3.76
N PRO A 95 1.10 -17.99 -4.52
CA PRO A 95 0.21 -16.83 -4.51
C PRO A 95 -0.63 -16.72 -3.23
N VAL A 96 -0.99 -15.49 -2.83
CA VAL A 96 -1.70 -15.26 -1.56
C VAL A 96 -3.23 -15.42 -1.66
N MET A 97 -3.79 -15.36 -2.87
CA MET A 97 -5.24 -15.43 -3.07
C MET A 97 -5.87 -16.74 -2.52
N PRO A 98 -5.32 -17.94 -2.72
CA PRO A 98 -5.86 -19.16 -2.11
C PRO A 98 -5.90 -19.09 -0.57
N PHE A 99 -4.90 -18.44 0.05
CA PHE A 99 -4.90 -18.23 1.50
C PHE A 99 -6.10 -17.39 1.93
N PHE A 100 -6.33 -16.22 1.30
CA PHE A 100 -7.48 -15.39 1.67
C PHE A 100 -8.82 -16.02 1.34
N ARG A 101 -8.93 -16.79 0.25
CA ARG A 101 -10.16 -17.57 -0.05
C ARG A 101 -10.54 -18.57 1.04
N ALA A 102 -9.56 -19.02 1.81
CA ALA A 102 -9.83 -19.91 2.93
C ALA A 102 -10.31 -19.17 4.19
N MET A 103 -10.13 -17.87 4.29
CA MET A 103 -10.42 -17.08 5.49
C MET A 103 -11.83 -16.47 5.48
N ASP A 104 -12.40 -16.33 6.68
CA ASP A 104 -13.66 -15.62 6.91
C ASP A 104 -13.41 -14.15 7.29
N ILE A 105 -12.30 -13.88 8.00
CA ILE A 105 -11.95 -12.56 8.51
C ILE A 105 -10.50 -12.24 8.11
N ASN A 106 -10.29 -11.10 7.46
CA ASN A 106 -8.97 -10.56 7.16
C ASN A 106 -8.54 -9.55 8.22
N LEU A 107 -7.33 -9.67 8.74
CA LEU A 107 -6.79 -8.87 9.82
C LEU A 107 -5.60 -8.03 9.39
N LEU A 108 -5.47 -6.83 9.96
CA LEU A 108 -4.29 -5.98 9.88
C LEU A 108 -4.09 -5.24 11.20
N SER A 109 -2.92 -5.39 11.82
CA SER A 109 -2.57 -4.72 13.10
C SER A 109 -1.40 -3.74 12.99
N SER A 110 -0.99 -3.40 11.80
CA SER A 110 0.19 -2.57 11.54
C SER A 110 0.16 -1.24 12.30
N VAL A 111 1.33 -0.78 12.75
CA VAL A 111 1.49 0.55 13.36
C VAL A 111 1.69 1.66 12.32
N SER A 112 1.98 1.31 11.07
CA SER A 112 2.14 2.25 9.97
C SER A 112 1.98 1.56 8.63
N GLU A 113 1.08 2.07 7.82
CA GLU A 113 0.86 1.68 6.42
C GLU A 113 0.67 2.93 5.55
N THR A 114 0.70 2.72 4.24
CA THR A 114 0.14 3.71 3.29
C THR A 114 -1.21 3.22 2.79
N PHE A 115 -1.21 2.08 2.07
CA PHE A 115 -2.43 1.39 1.64
C PHE A 115 -2.06 -0.09 1.42
N PRO A 116 -2.35 -0.99 2.37
CA PRO A 116 -1.88 -2.38 2.33
C PRO A 116 -2.64 -3.22 1.30
N TYR A 117 -1.92 -3.86 0.39
CA TYR A 117 -2.51 -4.76 -0.62
C TYR A 117 -3.21 -5.97 0.01
N SER A 118 -2.71 -6.48 1.13
CA SER A 118 -3.32 -7.62 1.82
C SER A 118 -4.77 -7.37 2.25
N ILE A 119 -5.14 -6.11 2.50
CA ILE A 119 -6.55 -5.75 2.73
C ILE A 119 -7.36 -5.90 1.45
N LEU A 120 -6.89 -5.36 0.33
CA LEU A 120 -7.60 -5.46 -0.95
C LEU A 120 -7.70 -6.91 -1.43
N GLU A 121 -6.67 -7.72 -1.21
CA GLU A 121 -6.66 -9.15 -1.53
C GLU A 121 -7.70 -9.91 -0.71
N GLY A 122 -7.82 -9.62 0.59
CA GLY A 122 -8.87 -10.17 1.44
C GLY A 122 -10.26 -9.70 1.03
N VAL A 123 -10.43 -8.45 0.60
CA VAL A 123 -11.69 -7.93 0.05
C VAL A 123 -12.09 -8.68 -1.22
N CYS A 124 -11.17 -8.90 -2.15
CA CYS A 124 -11.43 -9.70 -3.37
C CYS A 124 -11.81 -11.13 -3.04
N ALA A 125 -11.23 -11.71 -2.00
CA ALA A 125 -11.54 -13.07 -1.53
C ALA A 125 -12.88 -13.17 -0.79
N GLY A 126 -13.51 -12.04 -0.43
CA GLY A 126 -14.78 -12.00 0.28
C GLY A 126 -14.65 -12.08 1.80
N CYS A 127 -13.51 -11.70 2.37
CA CYS A 127 -13.32 -11.66 3.81
C CYS A 127 -13.94 -10.41 4.45
N ALA A 128 -14.59 -10.56 5.60
CA ALA A 128 -14.84 -9.42 6.49
C ALA A 128 -13.50 -8.86 7.01
N THR A 129 -13.39 -7.57 7.23
CA THR A 129 -12.10 -6.95 7.54
C THR A 129 -12.10 -6.23 8.88
N ILE A 130 -11.06 -6.48 9.68
CA ILE A 130 -10.72 -5.71 10.88
C ILE A 130 -9.29 -5.20 10.72
N CYS A 131 -9.07 -3.89 10.81
CA CYS A 131 -7.73 -3.32 10.69
C CYS A 131 -7.44 -2.22 11.72
N SER A 132 -6.16 -1.97 11.95
CA SER A 132 -5.72 -0.81 12.73
C SER A 132 -5.95 0.49 11.97
N ASP A 133 -6.11 1.60 12.73
CA ASP A 133 -6.30 2.96 12.20
C ASP A 133 -4.98 3.52 11.65
N VAL A 134 -4.65 3.14 10.42
CA VAL A 134 -3.38 3.53 9.76
C VAL A 134 -3.58 3.83 8.28
N GLY A 135 -2.82 4.80 7.78
CA GLY A 135 -2.78 5.15 6.35
C GLY A 135 -4.15 5.47 5.75
N GLY A 136 -4.44 4.87 4.61
CA GLY A 136 -5.73 5.03 3.90
C GLY A 136 -6.86 4.11 4.39
N MET A 137 -6.69 3.40 5.51
CA MET A 137 -7.74 2.50 6.00
C MET A 137 -9.05 3.21 6.36
N PRO A 138 -9.03 4.40 7.01
CA PRO A 138 -10.26 5.15 7.25
C PRO A 138 -11.00 5.65 6.00
N GLU A 139 -10.32 5.68 4.85
CA GLU A 139 -10.98 6.02 3.58
C GLU A 139 -11.73 4.82 2.98
N LEU A 140 -11.22 3.60 3.24
CA LEU A 140 -11.77 2.35 2.74
C LEU A 140 -12.85 1.79 3.66
N ILE A 141 -12.63 1.80 4.97
CA ILE A 141 -13.49 1.14 5.96
C ILE A 141 -14.26 2.17 6.79
N ASP A 142 -15.58 2.07 6.73
CA ASP A 142 -16.52 2.76 7.59
C ASP A 142 -16.88 1.83 8.75
N THR A 143 -16.37 2.12 9.95
CA THR A 143 -16.50 1.24 11.12
C THR A 143 -17.94 0.96 11.48
N GLY A 144 -18.32 -0.33 11.47
CA GLY A 144 -19.68 -0.81 11.77
C GLY A 144 -20.62 -0.86 10.56
N GLU A 145 -20.19 -0.42 9.39
CA GLU A 145 -20.94 -0.47 8.14
C GLU A 145 -20.41 -1.52 7.17
N ASN A 146 -19.08 -1.51 6.94
CA ASN A 146 -18.41 -2.42 6.00
C ASN A 146 -17.13 -3.08 6.56
N GLY A 147 -16.86 -2.93 7.85
CA GLY A 147 -15.71 -3.48 8.53
C GLY A 147 -15.50 -2.83 9.89
N TYR A 148 -14.36 -3.09 10.51
CA TYR A 148 -13.97 -2.47 11.77
C TYR A 148 -12.55 -1.89 11.71
N ILE A 149 -12.40 -0.68 12.27
CA ILE A 149 -11.10 -0.05 12.52
C ILE A 149 -10.90 0.07 14.02
N PHE A 150 -9.70 -0.28 14.51
CA PHE A 150 -9.33 -0.15 15.91
C PHE A 150 -8.06 0.69 16.08
N PRO A 151 -7.88 1.39 17.23
CA PRO A 151 -6.66 2.14 17.49
C PRO A 151 -5.41 1.26 17.48
N VAL A 152 -4.30 1.77 16.94
CA VAL A 152 -3.02 1.05 16.91
C VAL A 152 -2.65 0.51 18.30
N GLY A 153 -2.36 -0.79 18.38
CA GLY A 153 -1.98 -1.46 19.63
C GLY A 153 -3.13 -1.79 20.58
N ASP A 154 -4.39 -1.46 20.24
CA ASP A 154 -5.56 -1.75 21.08
C ASP A 154 -6.06 -3.18 20.85
N ASP A 155 -5.41 -4.14 21.51
CA ASP A 155 -5.77 -5.55 21.46
C ASP A 155 -7.15 -5.85 22.05
N LYS A 156 -7.64 -5.04 22.99
CA LYS A 156 -8.97 -5.20 23.58
C LYS A 156 -10.06 -4.85 22.58
N ARG A 157 -9.91 -3.75 21.89
CA ARG A 157 -10.86 -3.35 20.84
C ARG A 157 -10.88 -4.35 19.68
N LEU A 158 -9.71 -4.85 19.30
CA LEU A 158 -9.59 -5.93 18.32
C LEU A 158 -10.33 -7.18 18.80
N ALA A 159 -10.19 -7.58 20.08
CA ALA A 159 -10.91 -8.72 20.64
C ALA A 159 -12.43 -8.54 20.58
N GLU A 160 -12.95 -7.36 20.95
CA GLU A 160 -14.39 -7.05 20.84
C GLU A 160 -14.91 -7.26 19.40
N TYR A 161 -14.16 -6.82 18.41
CA TYR A 161 -14.56 -6.97 17.01
C TYR A 161 -14.45 -8.41 16.52
N LEU A 162 -13.42 -9.14 16.94
CA LEU A 162 -13.28 -10.56 16.67
C LEU A 162 -14.44 -11.38 17.27
N ILE A 163 -14.85 -11.07 18.50
CA ILE A 163 -16.02 -11.71 19.14
C ILE A 163 -17.31 -11.45 18.34
N ARG A 164 -17.54 -10.21 17.92
CA ARG A 164 -18.72 -9.86 17.12
C ARG A 164 -18.74 -10.62 15.80
N LEU A 165 -17.67 -10.53 15.03
CA LEU A 165 -17.61 -11.22 13.74
C LEU A 165 -17.50 -12.75 13.90
N GLY A 166 -16.87 -13.24 14.97
CA GLY A 166 -16.82 -14.68 15.27
C GLY A 166 -18.19 -15.30 15.48
N ASN A 167 -19.07 -14.59 16.14
CA ASN A 167 -20.41 -15.08 16.53
C ASN A 167 -21.53 -14.75 15.55
N ASP A 168 -21.28 -13.92 14.54
CA ASP A 168 -22.32 -13.44 13.60
C ASP A 168 -21.89 -13.62 12.14
N ALA A 169 -22.34 -14.71 11.53
CA ALA A 169 -22.04 -15.04 10.14
C ALA A 169 -22.72 -14.07 9.15
N GLU A 170 -23.93 -13.59 9.47
CA GLU A 170 -24.65 -12.66 8.61
C GLU A 170 -23.94 -11.30 8.58
N LEU A 171 -23.44 -10.85 9.73
CA LEU A 171 -22.67 -9.62 9.84
C LEU A 171 -21.34 -9.74 9.06
N ARG A 172 -20.65 -10.89 9.13
CA ARG A 172 -19.44 -11.13 8.32
C ARG A 172 -19.73 -10.99 6.84
N GLN A 173 -20.77 -11.66 6.35
CA GLN A 173 -21.13 -11.61 4.94
C GLN A 173 -21.53 -10.19 4.52
N LYS A 174 -22.37 -9.52 5.32
CA LYS A 174 -22.76 -8.13 5.08
C LYS A 174 -21.55 -7.21 4.95
N PHE A 175 -20.58 -7.31 5.85
CA PHE A 175 -19.39 -6.47 5.81
C PHE A 175 -18.51 -6.78 4.60
N ALA A 176 -18.31 -8.06 4.28
CA ALA A 176 -17.54 -8.48 3.12
C ALA A 176 -18.14 -7.93 1.82
N ASP A 177 -19.45 -8.01 1.65
CA ASP A 177 -20.13 -7.52 0.44
C ASP A 177 -20.11 -5.98 0.37
N ALA A 178 -20.42 -5.28 1.45
CA ALA A 178 -20.41 -3.82 1.50
C ALA A 178 -18.98 -3.25 1.27
N LEU A 179 -17.95 -3.90 1.82
CA LEU A 179 -16.58 -3.49 1.62
C LEU A 179 -16.11 -3.75 0.18
N TYR A 180 -16.50 -4.89 -0.40
CA TYR A 180 -16.22 -5.20 -1.81
C TYR A 180 -16.85 -4.18 -2.76
N GLU A 181 -18.11 -3.82 -2.54
CA GLU A 181 -18.81 -2.81 -3.34
C GLU A 181 -18.10 -1.45 -3.27
N LYS A 182 -17.74 -0.99 -2.06
CA LYS A 182 -17.02 0.28 -1.88
C LYS A 182 -15.65 0.22 -2.53
N ALA A 183 -14.89 -0.85 -2.29
CA ALA A 183 -13.54 -1.01 -2.80
C ALA A 183 -13.51 -1.06 -4.34
N SER A 184 -14.37 -1.85 -4.96
CA SER A 184 -14.46 -1.97 -6.43
C SER A 184 -14.90 -0.67 -7.10
N ARG A 185 -15.83 0.08 -6.49
CA ARG A 185 -16.31 1.36 -6.99
C ARG A 185 -15.26 2.46 -6.90
N ASP A 186 -14.59 2.60 -5.72
CA ASP A 186 -13.81 3.79 -5.38
C ASP A 186 -12.30 3.57 -5.50
N PHE A 187 -11.82 2.32 -5.39
CA PHE A 187 -10.40 1.95 -5.35
C PHE A 187 -9.98 0.99 -6.47
N SER A 188 -10.84 0.77 -7.47
CA SER A 188 -10.49 -0.03 -8.65
C SER A 188 -9.34 0.60 -9.43
N ARG A 189 -8.61 -0.23 -10.19
CA ARG A 189 -7.56 0.22 -11.09
C ARG A 189 -8.09 1.27 -12.07
N ASP A 190 -9.26 1.02 -12.65
CA ASP A 190 -9.85 1.92 -13.63
C ASP A 190 -10.19 3.27 -13.01
N LYS A 191 -10.74 3.28 -11.80
CA LYS A 191 -11.05 4.53 -11.08
C LYS A 191 -9.79 5.29 -10.71
N MET A 192 -8.75 4.59 -10.27
CA MET A 192 -7.44 5.17 -10.03
C MET A 192 -6.87 5.77 -11.32
N CYS A 193 -6.92 5.03 -12.43
CA CYS A 193 -6.47 5.50 -13.74
C CYS A 193 -7.25 6.73 -14.22
N GLU A 194 -8.57 6.75 -14.11
CA GLU A 194 -9.39 7.92 -14.45
C GLU A 194 -8.95 9.19 -13.71
N ARG A 195 -8.85 9.11 -12.38
CA ARG A 195 -8.39 10.23 -11.54
C ARG A 195 -6.98 10.69 -11.91
N GLN A 196 -6.12 9.74 -12.24
CA GLN A 196 -4.76 10.01 -12.68
C GLN A 196 -4.71 10.70 -14.04
N MET A 197 -5.49 10.20 -15.01
CA MET A 197 -5.61 10.81 -16.34
C MET A 197 -6.08 12.26 -16.25
N GLU A 198 -7.04 12.54 -15.39
CA GLU A 198 -7.52 13.89 -15.15
C GLU A 198 -6.39 14.79 -14.60
N ASN A 199 -5.63 14.29 -13.63
CA ASN A 199 -4.49 15.01 -13.08
C ASN A 199 -3.41 15.28 -14.15
N TYR A 200 -3.13 14.30 -15.03
CA TYR A 200 -2.17 14.49 -16.13
C TYR A 200 -2.69 15.45 -17.18
N ARG A 201 -3.96 15.36 -17.59
CA ARG A 201 -4.58 16.33 -18.52
C ARG A 201 -4.51 17.75 -17.97
N HIS A 202 -4.80 17.94 -16.69
CA HIS A 202 -4.65 19.25 -16.05
C HIS A 202 -3.22 19.76 -16.04
N LEU A 203 -2.24 18.88 -15.80
CA LEU A 203 -0.82 19.25 -15.87
C LEU A 203 -0.42 19.63 -17.29
N LEU A 204 -0.77 18.83 -18.27
CA LEU A 204 -0.40 19.05 -19.67
C LEU A 204 -1.13 20.25 -20.29
N ALA A 205 -2.40 20.48 -19.96
CA ALA A 205 -3.16 21.64 -20.44
C ALA A 205 -2.57 22.97 -19.98
N ARG A 206 -1.88 23.03 -18.83
CA ARG A 206 -1.14 24.22 -18.37
C ARG A 206 0.21 24.42 -19.07
N PHE A 207 0.63 23.48 -19.92
CA PHE A 207 1.89 23.54 -20.66
C PHE A 207 1.66 23.94 -22.11
N HIS A 208 1.45 25.21 -22.38
CA HIS A 208 1.70 25.75 -23.72
C HIS A 208 3.21 25.65 -23.98
N ARG A 209 3.61 24.73 -24.84
CA ARG A 209 5.00 24.58 -25.26
C ARG A 209 5.39 25.61 -26.30
N PRO A 210 6.58 26.18 -26.19
CA PRO A 210 7.40 26.44 -27.38
C PRO A 210 7.90 25.08 -27.89
N LYS A 211 7.75 24.84 -29.17
CA LYS A 211 7.90 23.53 -29.85
C LYS A 211 9.31 22.87 -29.78
N ASN A 212 10.32 23.41 -29.13
CA ASN A 212 11.72 23.04 -29.41
C ASN A 212 12.67 22.72 -28.26
N GLU A 213 12.29 22.62 -26.95
CA GLU A 213 13.40 22.51 -25.99
C GLU A 213 13.35 21.38 -24.94
N ARG A 214 12.21 20.73 -24.66
CA ARG A 214 12.15 19.71 -23.60
C ARG A 214 11.17 18.60 -23.92
N GLU A 215 11.71 17.42 -24.24
CA GLU A 215 10.91 16.32 -24.82
C GLU A 215 10.74 15.11 -23.88
N SER A 216 11.40 15.08 -22.74
CA SER A 216 11.38 13.88 -21.92
C SER A 216 10.66 14.04 -20.59
N ILE A 217 10.10 12.92 -20.11
CA ILE A 217 9.58 12.76 -18.75
C ILE A 217 10.61 11.92 -17.99
N VAL A 218 10.99 12.37 -16.79
CA VAL A 218 11.84 11.59 -15.90
C VAL A 218 11.00 11.09 -14.73
N ILE A 219 10.99 9.78 -14.50
CA ILE A 219 10.25 9.14 -13.41
C ILE A 219 11.24 8.59 -12.38
N CYS A 220 11.03 8.91 -11.11
CA CYS A 220 11.82 8.43 -9.99
C CYS A 220 10.94 7.75 -8.95
N GLY A 221 11.33 6.53 -8.56
CA GLY A 221 10.68 5.74 -7.53
C GLY A 221 11.64 4.71 -6.96
N ALA A 222 11.14 3.78 -6.17
CA ALA A 222 11.96 2.70 -5.61
C ALA A 222 12.16 1.51 -6.59
N TYR A 223 12.21 1.80 -7.87
CA TYR A 223 12.20 0.83 -8.97
C TYR A 223 13.47 -0.03 -9.06
N GLY A 224 13.28 -1.27 -9.52
CA GLY A 224 14.36 -2.25 -9.64
C GLY A 224 14.80 -2.83 -8.31
N ARG A 225 13.92 -2.89 -7.33
CA ARG A 225 14.14 -3.53 -6.03
C ARG A 225 13.34 -4.82 -5.84
N GLY A 226 12.52 -5.21 -6.81
CA GLY A 226 11.62 -6.35 -6.71
C GLY A 226 10.41 -6.08 -5.79
N ASN A 227 9.98 -4.82 -5.69
CA ASN A 227 8.76 -4.45 -4.98
C ASN A 227 7.60 -4.37 -5.98
N ALA A 228 6.71 -5.35 -5.92
CA ALA A 228 5.59 -5.46 -6.85
C ALA A 228 4.68 -4.23 -6.88
N GLY A 229 4.50 -3.56 -5.72
CA GLY A 229 3.69 -2.34 -5.64
C GLY A 229 4.32 -1.15 -6.39
N ASP A 230 5.62 -0.94 -6.22
CA ASP A 230 6.33 0.12 -6.94
C ASP A 230 6.38 -0.18 -8.45
N ASP A 231 6.53 -1.45 -8.82
CA ASP A 231 6.59 -1.89 -10.20
C ASP A 231 5.22 -1.73 -10.90
N ALA A 232 4.11 -2.05 -10.23
CA ALA A 232 2.75 -1.83 -10.73
C ALA A 232 2.44 -0.33 -10.94
N ILE A 233 2.86 0.53 -10.01
CA ILE A 233 2.71 1.99 -10.16
C ILE A 233 3.52 2.50 -11.35
N LEU A 234 4.74 2.00 -11.55
CA LEU A 234 5.55 2.38 -12.69
C LEU A 234 4.90 1.98 -14.02
N GLU A 235 4.37 0.77 -14.09
CA GLU A 235 3.69 0.28 -15.29
C GLU A 235 2.49 1.16 -15.63
N ALA A 236 1.64 1.46 -14.66
CA ALA A 236 0.49 2.34 -14.84
C ALA A 236 0.93 3.73 -15.37
N ILE A 237 1.92 4.37 -14.72
CA ILE A 237 2.42 5.68 -15.17
C ILE A 237 2.95 5.63 -16.59
N VAL A 238 3.71 4.59 -16.96
CA VAL A 238 4.29 4.46 -18.29
C VAL A 238 3.21 4.26 -19.36
N GLN A 239 2.21 3.41 -19.09
CA GLN A 239 1.08 3.18 -19.98
C GLN A 239 0.27 4.47 -20.19
N GLU A 240 -0.09 5.16 -19.14
CA GLU A 240 -0.81 6.43 -19.15
C GLU A 240 -0.06 7.53 -19.95
N MET A 241 1.23 7.69 -19.66
CA MET A 241 2.03 8.68 -20.37
C MET A 241 2.12 8.40 -21.87
N ARG A 242 2.15 7.13 -22.29
CA ARG A 242 2.12 6.75 -23.71
C ARG A 242 0.78 7.03 -24.38
N GLN A 243 -0.33 6.85 -23.67
CA GLN A 243 -1.65 7.19 -24.18
C GLN A 243 -1.81 8.70 -24.36
N LEU A 244 -1.28 9.50 -23.42
CA LEU A 244 -1.38 10.96 -23.45
C LEU A 244 -0.46 11.61 -24.48
N ASP A 245 0.74 11.11 -24.66
CA ASP A 245 1.75 11.67 -25.57
C ASP A 245 2.70 10.55 -26.04
N PRO A 246 2.29 9.80 -27.08
CA PRO A 246 3.05 8.65 -27.61
C PRO A 246 4.48 8.97 -28.05
N GLU A 247 4.71 10.19 -28.52
CA GLU A 247 6.00 10.65 -29.01
C GLU A 247 6.98 11.05 -27.90
N ARG A 248 6.50 11.10 -26.66
CA ARG A 248 7.31 11.58 -25.55
C ARG A 248 8.25 10.53 -25.02
N THR A 249 9.52 10.87 -24.93
CA THR A 249 10.54 10.01 -24.32
C THR A 249 10.37 9.91 -22.81
N ILE A 250 10.19 8.68 -22.31
CA ILE A 250 10.14 8.38 -20.88
C ILE A 250 11.50 7.85 -20.43
N CYS A 251 12.04 8.37 -19.33
CA CYS A 251 13.28 7.92 -18.70
C CYS A 251 13.04 7.59 -17.22
N VAL A 252 13.26 6.33 -16.85
CA VAL A 252 13.05 5.84 -15.49
C VAL A 252 14.37 5.82 -14.73
N MET A 253 14.37 6.34 -13.51
CA MET A 253 15.48 6.20 -12.56
C MET A 253 15.31 4.88 -11.80
N SER A 254 16.17 3.90 -12.04
CA SER A 254 16.07 2.55 -11.50
C SER A 254 17.39 2.04 -10.93
N ARG A 255 17.31 1.12 -9.97
CA ARG A 255 18.50 0.39 -9.48
C ARG A 255 18.99 -0.68 -10.45
N ARG A 256 18.08 -1.17 -11.32
CA ARG A 256 18.36 -2.17 -12.37
C ARG A 256 17.96 -1.64 -13.74
N PRO A 257 18.69 -0.64 -14.30
CA PRO A 257 18.26 0.02 -15.53
C PRO A 257 18.11 -0.91 -16.74
N LYS A 258 18.89 -1.99 -16.81
CA LYS A 258 18.84 -2.96 -17.91
C LYS A 258 17.49 -3.70 -17.88
N GLU A 259 17.09 -4.22 -16.74
CA GLU A 259 15.81 -4.92 -16.53
C GLU A 259 14.63 -3.97 -16.76
N THR A 260 14.67 -2.78 -16.18
CA THR A 260 13.62 -1.75 -16.35
C THR A 260 13.41 -1.39 -17.82
N ARG A 261 14.48 -1.27 -18.62
CA ARG A 261 14.36 -1.02 -20.07
C ARG A 261 13.65 -2.15 -20.80
N LEU A 262 13.95 -3.39 -20.45
CA LEU A 262 13.34 -4.56 -21.10
C LEU A 262 11.86 -4.70 -20.73
N ILE A 263 11.54 -4.59 -19.45
CA ILE A 263 10.18 -4.79 -18.96
C ILE A 263 9.23 -3.69 -19.45
N TYR A 264 9.61 -2.42 -19.25
CA TYR A 264 8.71 -1.29 -19.52
C TYR A 264 8.96 -0.63 -20.88
N ARG A 265 9.94 -1.10 -21.68
CA ARG A 265 10.32 -0.54 -22.99
C ARG A 265 10.55 0.98 -22.93
N THR A 266 11.17 1.47 -21.86
CA THR A 266 11.50 2.89 -21.62
C THR A 266 13.01 3.11 -21.61
N ASN A 267 13.45 4.36 -21.69
CA ASN A 267 14.83 4.66 -21.29
C ASN A 267 14.95 4.50 -19.77
N ALA A 268 16.10 4.01 -19.30
CA ALA A 268 16.36 3.93 -17.87
C ALA A 268 17.82 4.28 -17.56
N ILE A 269 18.02 4.94 -16.41
CA ILE A 269 19.32 5.32 -15.87
C ILE A 269 19.48 4.82 -14.45
N TYR A 270 20.73 4.62 -14.00
CA TYR A 270 20.97 4.22 -12.63
C TYR A 270 20.67 5.36 -11.66
N THR A 271 19.83 5.06 -10.68
CA THR A 271 19.26 6.05 -9.73
C THR A 271 20.32 6.94 -9.07
N PHE A 272 21.47 6.38 -8.69
CA PHE A 272 22.53 7.13 -8.00
C PHE A 272 23.63 7.69 -8.91
N ASN A 273 23.49 7.58 -10.22
CA ASN A 273 24.39 8.26 -11.14
C ASN A 273 23.99 9.74 -11.27
N VAL A 274 24.49 10.54 -10.35
CA VAL A 274 24.13 11.97 -10.23
C VAL A 274 24.35 12.72 -11.55
N PHE A 275 25.47 12.47 -12.26
CA PHE A 275 25.76 13.15 -13.53
C PHE A 275 24.73 12.82 -14.62
N SER A 276 24.37 11.55 -14.74
CA SER A 276 23.33 11.11 -15.69
C SER A 276 21.96 11.69 -15.34
N VAL A 277 21.59 11.72 -14.06
CA VAL A 277 20.34 12.31 -13.57
C VAL A 277 20.30 13.81 -13.89
N LEU A 278 21.34 14.55 -13.55
CA LEU A 278 21.41 15.98 -13.81
C LEU A 278 21.39 16.32 -15.30
N ARG A 279 22.02 15.49 -16.14
CA ARG A 279 21.98 15.64 -17.60
C ARG A 279 20.55 15.42 -18.12
N LYS A 280 19.84 14.40 -17.62
CA LYS A 280 18.45 14.15 -18.02
C LYS A 280 17.52 15.30 -17.64
N PHE A 281 17.67 15.90 -16.47
CA PHE A 281 16.85 17.04 -16.05
C PHE A 281 17.02 18.29 -16.96
N ARG A 282 18.13 18.44 -17.68
CA ARG A 282 18.29 19.54 -18.66
C ARG A 282 17.30 19.45 -19.83
N HIS A 283 16.92 18.21 -20.20
CA HIS A 283 16.06 17.92 -21.34
C HIS A 283 14.68 17.43 -20.93
N ALA A 284 14.37 17.40 -19.65
CA ALA A 284 13.08 16.95 -19.14
C ALA A 284 12.09 18.09 -19.02
N ALA A 285 10.89 17.88 -19.56
CA ALA A 285 9.75 18.77 -19.35
C ALA A 285 9.15 18.54 -17.95
N LEU A 286 9.02 17.26 -17.54
CA LEU A 286 8.38 16.85 -16.32
C LEU A 286 9.28 15.88 -15.55
N TYR A 287 9.36 16.07 -14.24
CA TYR A 287 9.93 15.12 -13.29
C TYR A 287 8.84 14.62 -12.35
N ILE A 288 8.59 13.32 -12.36
CA ILE A 288 7.62 12.64 -11.52
C ILE A 288 8.37 11.89 -10.41
N ASN A 289 8.05 12.19 -9.16
CA ASN A 289 8.61 11.51 -7.99
C ASN A 289 7.53 10.68 -7.30
N VAL A 290 7.76 9.36 -7.19
CA VAL A 290 6.82 8.36 -6.64
C VAL A 290 7.44 7.72 -5.40
N THR A 291 7.96 8.48 -4.45
CA THR A 291 8.74 7.89 -3.37
C THR A 291 8.20 8.16 -1.99
N SER A 292 8.50 7.22 -1.09
CA SER A 292 8.25 7.34 0.34
C SER A 292 9.43 8.02 1.06
N THR A 293 9.24 8.37 2.33
CA THR A 293 10.18 9.16 3.16
C THR A 293 11.49 8.45 3.54
N ARG A 294 11.71 7.16 3.19
CA ARG A 294 12.90 6.39 3.63
C ARG A 294 14.26 6.94 3.19
N SER A 295 14.35 7.68 2.07
CA SER A 295 15.62 8.26 1.56
C SER A 295 15.49 9.76 1.32
N ILE A 296 15.00 10.46 2.33
CA ILE A 296 14.55 11.85 2.25
C ILE A 296 15.57 12.81 1.65
N TRP A 297 16.87 12.67 1.98
CA TRP A 297 17.94 13.51 1.44
C TRP A 297 18.08 13.40 -0.06
N TYR A 298 18.07 12.17 -0.57
CA TYR A 298 18.21 11.91 -1.99
C TYR A 298 17.02 12.49 -2.78
N TYR A 299 15.80 12.30 -2.28
CA TYR A 299 14.60 12.79 -2.95
C TYR A 299 14.48 14.30 -2.88
N CYS A 300 14.77 14.93 -1.75
CA CYS A 300 14.86 16.38 -1.65
C CYS A 300 15.90 16.94 -2.64
N TYR A 301 17.07 16.30 -2.76
CA TYR A 301 18.06 16.69 -3.72
C TYR A 301 17.54 16.60 -5.16
N THR A 302 16.88 15.51 -5.54
CA THR A 302 16.37 15.34 -6.91
C THR A 302 15.22 16.30 -7.24
N LEU A 303 14.30 16.57 -6.30
CA LEU A 303 13.26 17.60 -6.45
C LEU A 303 13.86 18.98 -6.69
N TYR A 304 14.80 19.38 -5.84
CA TYR A 304 15.50 20.67 -5.98
C TYR A 304 16.28 20.77 -7.29
N ALA A 305 17.02 19.70 -7.63
CA ALA A 305 17.85 19.69 -8.84
C ALA A 305 17.01 19.73 -10.13
N ALA A 306 15.88 19.05 -10.17
CA ALA A 306 14.94 19.09 -11.28
C ALA A 306 14.34 20.48 -11.44
N LYS A 307 13.87 21.08 -10.34
CA LYS A 307 13.30 22.44 -10.34
C LYS A 307 14.30 23.49 -10.81
N LYS A 308 15.54 23.45 -10.29
CA LYS A 308 16.62 24.37 -10.69
C LYS A 308 16.99 24.24 -12.16
N ARG A 309 16.73 23.09 -12.79
CA ARG A 309 16.92 22.88 -14.23
C ARG A 309 15.70 23.19 -15.08
N GLY A 310 14.65 23.76 -14.45
CA GLY A 310 13.42 24.20 -15.11
C GLY A 310 12.46 23.07 -15.47
N CYS A 311 12.59 21.87 -14.86
CA CYS A 311 11.54 20.86 -14.95
C CYS A 311 10.30 21.33 -14.18
N LYS A 312 9.13 20.94 -14.65
CA LYS A 312 7.97 20.85 -13.76
C LYS A 312 8.14 19.63 -12.88
N VAL A 313 7.76 19.77 -11.63
CA VAL A 313 8.02 18.74 -10.61
C VAL A 313 6.70 18.32 -9.99
N MET A 314 6.44 17.01 -10.05
CA MET A 314 5.27 16.39 -9.45
C MET A 314 5.68 15.31 -8.46
N MET A 315 5.10 15.32 -7.28
CA MET A 315 5.07 14.16 -6.38
C MET A 315 3.78 13.42 -6.61
N TYR A 316 3.87 12.11 -6.87
CA TYR A 316 2.78 11.33 -7.38
C TYR A 316 2.47 10.12 -6.51
N GLY A 317 1.21 9.97 -6.10
CA GLY A 317 0.75 8.82 -5.31
C GLY A 317 1.56 8.61 -4.03
N CYS A 318 2.07 9.69 -3.44
CA CYS A 318 2.99 9.61 -2.32
C CYS A 318 2.24 9.47 -0.99
N GLY A 319 2.66 8.51 -0.16
CA GLY A 319 2.37 8.52 1.26
C GLY A 319 3.46 9.31 1.99
N ILE A 320 3.07 10.28 2.79
CA ILE A 320 3.99 11.03 3.64
C ILE A 320 3.93 10.45 5.05
N GLY A 321 4.93 9.67 5.41
CA GLY A 321 5.06 9.13 6.76
C GLY A 321 5.70 10.13 7.74
N PRO A 322 5.66 9.86 9.04
CA PRO A 322 6.22 10.72 10.06
C PRO A 322 7.74 10.88 9.88
N ILE A 323 8.21 12.13 9.88
CA ILE A 323 9.63 12.47 9.82
C ILE A 323 10.09 12.84 11.23
N ASN A 324 10.65 11.87 11.95
CA ASN A 324 10.96 12.01 13.38
C ASN A 324 12.08 13.00 13.69
N ARG A 325 13.04 13.22 12.76
CA ARG A 325 14.14 14.15 12.98
C ARG A 325 13.74 15.57 12.59
N PRO A 326 13.71 16.56 13.52
CA PRO A 326 13.25 17.92 13.23
C PRO A 326 14.00 18.61 12.08
N GLY A 327 15.31 18.36 11.97
CA GLY A 327 16.13 18.89 10.86
C GLY A 327 15.70 18.36 9.49
N ASN A 328 15.42 17.06 9.39
CA ASN A 328 14.95 16.42 8.17
C ASN A 328 13.53 16.91 7.82
N ARG A 329 12.66 17.06 8.82
CA ARG A 329 11.29 17.57 8.63
C ARG A 329 11.31 18.99 8.04
N ARG A 330 12.11 19.88 8.61
CA ARG A 330 12.27 21.26 8.11
C ARG A 330 12.86 21.31 6.70
N MET A 331 13.89 20.49 6.42
CA MET A 331 14.50 20.40 5.09
C MET A 331 13.48 19.89 4.05
N ALA A 332 12.75 18.82 4.36
CA ALA A 332 11.73 18.26 3.48
C ALA A 332 10.65 19.29 3.17
N ALA A 333 10.08 19.91 4.20
CA ALA A 333 9.05 20.93 4.06
C ALA A 333 9.50 22.07 3.12
N ARG A 334 10.66 22.66 3.37
CA ARG A 334 11.22 23.73 2.53
C ARG A 334 11.46 23.29 1.09
N THR A 335 12.00 22.08 0.90
CA THR A 335 12.28 21.58 -0.44
C THR A 335 11.03 21.27 -1.21
N ILE A 336 10.04 20.61 -0.59
CA ILE A 336 8.75 20.30 -1.21
C ILE A 336 8.05 21.61 -1.58
N ASP A 337 7.90 22.51 -0.62
CA ASP A 337 7.21 23.77 -0.84
C ASP A 337 7.86 24.61 -1.95
N ALA A 338 9.20 24.70 -1.98
CA ALA A 338 9.92 25.50 -2.98
C ALA A 338 10.04 24.85 -4.36
N SER A 339 10.01 23.51 -4.45
CA SER A 339 10.42 22.81 -5.67
C SER A 339 9.28 22.07 -6.37
N VAL A 340 8.23 21.67 -5.66
CA VAL A 340 7.14 20.87 -6.21
C VAL A 340 6.03 21.78 -6.75
N ASP A 341 5.52 21.47 -7.92
CA ASP A 341 4.41 22.21 -8.54
C ASP A 341 3.05 21.57 -8.21
N ARG A 342 3.02 20.22 -8.10
CA ARG A 342 1.80 19.47 -7.76
C ARG A 342 2.13 18.23 -6.93
N ILE A 343 1.23 17.90 -6.01
CA ILE A 343 1.31 16.69 -5.19
C ILE A 343 -0.02 15.94 -5.32
N THR A 344 0.04 14.65 -5.63
CA THR A 344 -1.07 13.72 -5.41
C THR A 344 -0.72 12.80 -4.26
N LEU A 345 -1.59 12.71 -3.29
CA LEU A 345 -1.42 11.92 -2.07
C LEU A 345 -2.32 10.70 -2.11
N ARG A 346 -1.94 9.65 -1.40
CA ARG A 346 -2.73 8.42 -1.26
C ARG A 346 -3.78 8.50 -0.15
N ASP A 347 -3.63 9.48 0.77
CA ASP A 347 -4.43 9.55 1.99
C ASP A 347 -4.45 10.97 2.57
N ASP A 348 -5.51 11.28 3.31
CA ASP A 348 -5.68 12.59 3.97
C ASP A 348 -4.73 12.79 5.17
N ASN A 349 -4.24 11.72 5.81
CA ASN A 349 -3.22 11.82 6.86
C ASN A 349 -1.94 12.44 6.30
N SER A 350 -1.54 12.05 5.09
CA SER A 350 -0.41 12.67 4.37
C SER A 350 -0.66 14.15 4.09
N ARG A 351 -1.91 14.53 3.77
CA ARG A 351 -2.30 15.95 3.59
C ARG A 351 -2.16 16.74 4.89
N ALA A 352 -2.70 16.20 6.00
CA ALA A 352 -2.59 16.83 7.30
C ALA A 352 -1.14 17.04 7.72
N LEU A 353 -0.29 16.02 7.51
CA LEU A 353 1.14 16.10 7.83
C LEU A 353 1.89 17.14 7.00
N LEU A 354 1.59 17.28 5.71
CA LEU A 354 2.16 18.34 4.87
C LEU A 354 1.72 19.74 5.35
N ALA A 355 0.46 19.90 5.75
CA ALA A 355 -0.05 21.16 6.31
C ALA A 355 0.67 21.49 7.63
N GLU A 356 0.83 20.53 8.54
CA GLU A 356 1.61 20.71 9.78
C GLU A 356 3.09 21.06 9.51
N MET A 357 3.64 20.59 8.40
CA MET A 357 5.00 20.92 7.98
C MET A 357 5.10 22.31 7.35
N GLY A 358 3.98 23.00 7.09
CA GLY A 358 3.93 24.32 6.47
C GLY A 358 4.12 24.29 4.96
N VAL A 359 3.77 23.19 4.28
CA VAL A 359 3.81 23.09 2.82
C VAL A 359 2.50 23.66 2.25
N THR A 360 2.58 24.74 1.51
CA THR A 360 1.41 25.51 1.04
C THR A 360 1.40 25.83 -0.46
N ARG A 361 2.57 25.86 -1.12
CA ARG A 361 2.68 26.28 -2.51
C ARG A 361 2.25 25.27 -3.56
N PRO A 362 2.52 23.96 -3.40
CA PRO A 362 2.06 22.97 -4.37
C PRO A 362 0.53 22.87 -4.42
N ASP A 363 0.00 22.58 -5.62
CA ASP A 363 -1.39 22.12 -5.76
C ASP A 363 -1.48 20.69 -5.19
N ILE A 364 -2.14 20.52 -4.04
CA ILE A 364 -2.21 19.26 -3.30
C ILE A 364 -3.58 18.64 -3.50
N ARG A 365 -3.62 17.40 -4.01
CA ARG A 365 -4.83 16.58 -4.16
C ARG A 365 -4.64 15.22 -3.51
N VAL A 366 -5.70 14.68 -2.97
CA VAL A 366 -5.79 13.29 -2.53
C VAL A 366 -6.50 12.51 -3.63
N SER A 367 -5.94 11.35 -4.03
CA SER A 367 -6.45 10.54 -5.15
C SER A 367 -6.93 9.19 -4.68
#